data_00dfefe626d4a9e21a80aaf8fcedc83d
#
_entry.id   00dfefe626d4a9e21a80aaf8fcedc83d
#
_cell.length_a   1.000
_cell.length_b   1.000
_cell.length_c   1.000
_cell.angle_alpha   90.00
_cell.angle_beta   90.00
_cell.angle_gamma   90.00
#
_symmetry.space_group_name_H-M   'P 1'
#
loop_
_entity.id
_entity.type
_entity.pdbx_description
1 polymer ?
#
loop_
_entity_poly.entity_id
_entity_poly.type
_entity_poly.pdbx_seq_one_letter_code
_entity_poly.pdbx_strand_id
1 'polypeptide(L)'
;PSGMQPFRLGNSYVVCNGEIYGFEKLKKELSVKYTFESNSDCEILLPMYREYGTDMFAMLDAEFACILYDGEAGEFIAARDPIGIRPLYYGYDKDHAIIFASEPKNLTGLTDRIMPFPPGHYYKKGQFICYCDIAKVHRVCYDDLETACGKIHDKLVAGVEKRLIADAKVGFLLSGGLDSSLVCAIAAKKSSEPIKTFAIGMSEDAIDLKYARQVADYIGSDHTEVYMTPDEVLSSLKNVIQLLGTYDITTIRASIGMYLVCKAI
;
A
#
# COMPACT_ATOMS: atom_id res chain seq x y z
N PRO A 1 -0.91 -2.79 -23.44
CA PRO A 1 0.01 -2.43 -22.39
C PRO A 1 0.42 -3.68 -21.63
N SER A 2 1.73 -3.87 -21.46
CA SER A 2 2.27 -4.96 -20.64
C SER A 2 1.83 -4.75 -19.19
N GLY A 3 1.38 -5.81 -18.49
CA GLY A 3 0.94 -5.71 -17.10
C GLY A 3 -0.57 -5.61 -16.88
N MET A 4 -1.37 -5.77 -17.92
CA MET A 4 -2.84 -5.92 -17.77
C MET A 4 -3.17 -7.20 -16.99
N GLN A 5 -4.02 -7.04 -15.98
CA GLN A 5 -4.54 -8.16 -15.18
C GLN A 5 -5.89 -8.64 -15.71
N PRO A 6 -6.27 -9.92 -15.49
CA PRO A 6 -5.56 -10.91 -14.68
C PRO A 6 -4.28 -11.45 -15.36
N PHE A 7 -3.23 -11.70 -14.57
CA PHE A 7 -2.10 -12.49 -15.04
C PHE A 7 -2.50 -13.95 -15.15
N ARG A 8 -1.88 -14.67 -16.09
CA ARG A 8 -2.20 -16.06 -16.39
C ARG A 8 -0.95 -16.93 -16.41
N LEU A 9 -1.06 -18.12 -15.84
CA LEU A 9 -0.09 -19.20 -15.98
C LEU A 9 -0.81 -20.54 -16.15
N GLY A 10 -0.80 -21.08 -17.37
CA GLY A 10 -1.64 -22.25 -17.71
C GLY A 10 -3.12 -21.93 -17.55
N ASN A 11 -3.81 -22.67 -16.68
CA ASN A 11 -5.23 -22.46 -16.33
C ASN A 11 -5.43 -21.66 -15.04
N SER A 12 -4.37 -21.12 -14.46
CA SER A 12 -4.42 -20.33 -13.24
C SER A 12 -4.37 -18.84 -13.55
N TYR A 13 -5.00 -18.04 -12.69
CA TYR A 13 -5.16 -16.60 -12.85
C TYR A 13 -4.91 -15.87 -11.52
N VAL A 14 -4.39 -14.66 -11.58
CA VAL A 14 -4.28 -13.78 -10.41
C VAL A 14 -4.62 -12.35 -10.75
N VAL A 15 -5.33 -11.70 -9.85
CA VAL A 15 -5.49 -10.25 -9.78
C VAL A 15 -4.91 -9.75 -8.46
N CYS A 16 -4.19 -8.66 -8.51
CA CYS A 16 -3.50 -8.08 -7.35
C CYS A 16 -3.60 -6.56 -7.38
N ASN A 17 -4.06 -5.99 -6.28
CA ASN A 17 -3.88 -4.58 -5.98
C ASN A 17 -2.70 -4.48 -5.02
N GLY A 18 -1.54 -4.10 -5.51
CA GLY A 18 -0.35 -4.10 -4.66
C GLY A 18 0.92 -3.66 -5.35
N GLU A 19 1.98 -3.68 -4.57
CA GLU A 19 3.36 -3.42 -4.98
C GLU A 19 4.26 -4.44 -4.30
N ILE A 20 5.08 -5.17 -5.08
CA ILE A 20 6.00 -6.20 -4.58
C ILE A 20 7.42 -5.69 -4.74
N TYR A 21 8.06 -5.40 -3.63
CA TYR A 21 9.42 -4.84 -3.60
C TYR A 21 10.48 -5.92 -3.81
N GLY A 22 11.52 -5.59 -4.57
CA GLY A 22 12.63 -6.51 -4.87
C GLY A 22 12.23 -7.70 -5.75
N PHE A 23 11.12 -7.56 -6.48
CA PHE A 23 10.58 -8.60 -7.36
C PHE A 23 11.55 -8.98 -8.50
N GLU A 24 12.43 -8.07 -8.92
CA GLU A 24 13.37 -8.31 -10.01
C GLU A 24 14.30 -9.49 -9.72
N LYS A 25 14.73 -9.64 -8.46
CA LYS A 25 15.55 -10.77 -8.03
C LYS A 25 14.75 -12.07 -8.11
N LEU A 26 13.54 -12.08 -7.58
CA LEU A 26 12.64 -13.24 -7.64
C LEU A 26 12.28 -13.60 -9.07
N LYS A 27 11.98 -12.60 -9.91
CA LYS A 27 11.69 -12.79 -11.33
C LYS A 27 12.87 -13.40 -12.08
N LYS A 28 14.09 -12.95 -11.80
CA LYS A 28 15.31 -13.52 -12.38
C LYS A 28 15.50 -15.00 -11.99
N GLU A 29 15.29 -15.34 -10.73
CA GLU A 29 15.38 -16.72 -10.24
C GLU A 29 14.30 -17.60 -10.88
N LEU A 30 13.06 -17.12 -10.95
CA LEU A 30 11.93 -17.82 -11.54
C LEU A 30 12.05 -17.95 -13.08
N SER A 31 12.75 -17.04 -13.76
CA SER A 31 12.91 -17.04 -15.22
C SER A 31 13.65 -18.27 -15.76
N VAL A 32 14.26 -19.07 -14.89
CA VAL A 32 14.84 -20.38 -15.26
C VAL A 32 13.75 -21.38 -15.67
N LYS A 33 12.55 -21.26 -15.08
CA LYS A 33 11.42 -22.19 -15.28
C LYS A 33 10.21 -21.55 -15.95
N TYR A 34 10.05 -20.24 -15.82
CA TYR A 34 8.85 -19.51 -16.24
C TYR A 34 9.19 -18.38 -17.20
N THR A 35 8.33 -18.17 -18.19
CA THR A 35 8.41 -17.02 -19.09
C THR A 35 7.52 -15.91 -18.59
N PHE A 36 8.05 -14.69 -18.53
CA PHE A 36 7.30 -13.48 -18.13
C PHE A 36 6.98 -12.64 -19.36
N GLU A 37 5.77 -12.13 -19.43
CA GLU A 37 5.25 -11.37 -20.58
C GLU A 37 5.23 -9.86 -20.33
N SER A 38 5.37 -9.44 -19.06
CA SER A 38 5.32 -8.04 -18.67
C SER A 38 6.48 -7.64 -17.75
N ASN A 39 6.56 -6.34 -17.45
CA ASN A 39 7.47 -5.82 -16.43
C ASN A 39 6.78 -5.60 -15.09
N SER A 40 5.54 -6.06 -14.93
CA SER A 40 4.82 -5.94 -13.66
C SER A 40 5.46 -6.84 -12.60
N ASP A 41 5.55 -6.30 -11.41
CA ASP A 41 5.94 -6.99 -10.20
C ASP A 41 4.95 -8.11 -9.82
N CYS A 42 3.64 -7.85 -9.98
CA CYS A 42 2.59 -8.80 -9.62
C CYS A 42 2.56 -10.07 -10.51
N GLU A 43 3.22 -10.07 -11.66
CA GLU A 43 3.30 -11.25 -12.52
C GLU A 43 4.03 -12.42 -11.86
N ILE A 44 4.91 -12.16 -10.88
CA ILE A 44 5.63 -13.23 -10.16
C ILE A 44 4.73 -14.09 -9.27
N LEU A 45 3.51 -13.62 -8.93
CA LEU A 45 2.64 -14.29 -7.94
C LEU A 45 2.25 -15.71 -8.36
N LEU A 46 1.91 -15.94 -9.63
CA LEU A 46 1.57 -17.29 -10.09
C LEU A 46 2.78 -18.25 -10.11
N PRO A 47 3.95 -17.86 -10.66
CA PRO A 47 5.16 -18.64 -10.50
C PRO A 47 5.55 -18.92 -9.04
N MET A 48 5.48 -17.92 -8.17
CA MET A 48 5.71 -18.10 -6.73
C MET A 48 4.75 -19.12 -6.11
N TYR A 49 3.47 -19.03 -6.43
CA TYR A 49 2.47 -19.97 -5.94
C TYR A 49 2.74 -21.41 -6.43
N ARG A 50 3.20 -21.58 -7.65
CA ARG A 50 3.57 -22.89 -8.20
C ARG A 50 4.75 -23.52 -7.49
N GLU A 51 5.77 -22.73 -7.11
CA GLU A 51 6.97 -23.22 -6.44
C GLU A 51 6.78 -23.41 -4.93
N TYR A 52 6.04 -22.53 -4.27
CA TYR A 52 5.98 -22.44 -2.81
C TYR A 52 4.57 -22.61 -2.21
N GLY A 53 3.54 -22.76 -3.05
CA GLY A 53 2.16 -22.79 -2.56
C GLY A 53 1.80 -21.52 -1.78
N THR A 54 1.03 -21.68 -0.72
CA THR A 54 0.62 -20.55 0.15
C THR A 54 1.76 -19.99 1.02
N ASP A 55 2.88 -20.71 1.16
CA ASP A 55 4.04 -20.23 1.93
C ASP A 55 4.69 -19.00 1.26
N MET A 56 4.43 -18.79 -0.04
CA MET A 56 4.88 -17.60 -0.76
C MET A 56 4.48 -16.29 -0.06
N PHE A 57 3.30 -16.22 0.57
CA PHE A 57 2.82 -14.98 1.21
C PHE A 57 3.73 -14.49 2.33
N ALA A 58 4.38 -15.40 3.06
CA ALA A 58 5.35 -15.06 4.10
C ALA A 58 6.73 -14.66 3.53
N MET A 59 6.98 -14.94 2.24
CA MET A 59 8.25 -14.63 1.57
C MET A 59 8.22 -13.26 0.87
N LEU A 60 7.02 -12.69 0.63
CA LEU A 60 6.87 -11.43 -0.07
C LEU A 60 7.20 -10.23 0.83
N ASP A 61 8.05 -9.33 0.35
CA ASP A 61 8.15 -7.96 0.86
C ASP A 61 7.23 -7.07 0.02
N ALA A 62 5.97 -6.91 0.45
CA ALA A 62 4.93 -6.34 -0.38
C ALA A 62 3.82 -5.68 0.44
N GLU A 63 3.15 -4.74 -0.19
CA GLU A 63 1.83 -4.28 0.19
C GLU A 63 0.83 -4.78 -0.86
N PHE A 64 -0.11 -5.65 -0.47
CA PHE A 64 -0.96 -6.30 -1.45
C PHE A 64 -2.31 -6.77 -0.92
N ALA A 65 -3.26 -6.85 -1.84
CA ALA A 65 -4.48 -7.63 -1.73
C ALA A 65 -4.67 -8.38 -3.06
N CYS A 66 -4.72 -9.70 -3.02
CA CYS A 66 -4.81 -10.50 -4.24
C CYS A 66 -5.85 -11.59 -4.16
N ILE A 67 -6.39 -11.96 -5.33
CA ILE A 67 -7.22 -13.15 -5.54
C ILE A 67 -6.52 -13.99 -6.61
N LEU A 68 -6.19 -15.22 -6.25
CA LEU A 68 -5.54 -16.20 -7.11
C LEU A 68 -6.52 -17.39 -7.34
N TYR A 69 -6.72 -17.75 -8.59
CA TYR A 69 -7.43 -18.97 -8.98
C TYR A 69 -6.43 -20.03 -9.46
N ASP A 70 -6.42 -21.17 -8.79
CA ASP A 70 -5.65 -22.34 -9.20
C ASP A 70 -6.50 -23.24 -10.07
N GLY A 71 -6.27 -23.17 -11.38
CA GLY A 71 -7.05 -23.94 -12.35
C GLY A 71 -6.77 -25.45 -12.35
N GLU A 72 -5.69 -25.91 -11.73
CA GLU A 72 -5.42 -27.35 -11.57
C GLU A 72 -6.18 -27.94 -10.39
N ALA A 73 -6.21 -27.21 -9.28
CA ALA A 73 -6.94 -27.61 -8.09
C ALA A 73 -8.42 -27.24 -8.14
N GLY A 74 -8.85 -26.35 -9.04
CA GLY A 74 -10.20 -25.80 -9.09
C GLY A 74 -10.54 -24.93 -7.87
N GLU A 75 -9.54 -24.26 -7.29
CA GLU A 75 -9.65 -23.52 -6.04
C GLU A 75 -9.25 -22.06 -6.22
N PHE A 76 -9.77 -21.19 -5.37
CA PHE A 76 -9.25 -19.83 -5.26
C PHE A 76 -8.67 -19.56 -3.88
N ILE A 77 -7.72 -18.64 -3.84
CA ILE A 77 -7.08 -18.11 -2.64
C ILE A 77 -7.21 -16.59 -2.67
N ALA A 78 -7.66 -16.01 -1.58
CA ALA A 78 -7.58 -14.57 -1.36
C ALA A 78 -6.53 -14.29 -0.29
N ALA A 79 -5.71 -13.25 -0.44
CA ALA A 79 -4.71 -12.91 0.58
C ALA A 79 -4.52 -11.40 0.69
N ARG A 80 -4.12 -10.96 1.89
CA ARG A 80 -3.85 -9.56 2.21
C ARG A 80 -2.54 -9.42 2.96
N ASP A 81 -1.81 -8.34 2.69
CA ASP A 81 -0.52 -8.04 3.30
C ASP A 81 -0.55 -8.01 4.84
N PRO A 82 0.61 -8.18 5.52
CA PRO A 82 0.68 -8.30 6.99
C PRO A 82 0.13 -7.10 7.76
N ILE A 83 0.16 -5.90 7.19
CA ILE A 83 -0.29 -4.66 7.83
C ILE A 83 -1.71 -4.31 7.38
N GLY A 84 -2.13 -4.81 6.19
CA GLY A 84 -3.39 -4.46 5.55
C GLY A 84 -3.34 -3.08 4.88
N ILE A 85 -2.19 -2.73 4.29
CA ILE A 85 -2.00 -1.47 3.57
C ILE A 85 -2.97 -1.41 2.40
N ARG A 86 -3.06 -2.49 1.61
CA ARG A 86 -4.03 -2.56 0.52
C ARG A 86 -5.40 -2.99 1.04
N PRO A 87 -6.47 -2.28 0.66
CA PRO A 87 -7.80 -2.61 1.12
C PRO A 87 -8.31 -3.91 0.49
N LEU A 88 -8.94 -4.74 1.31
CA LEU A 88 -9.70 -5.91 0.89
C LEU A 88 -10.84 -6.13 1.86
N TYR A 89 -12.05 -6.31 1.33
CA TYR A 89 -13.27 -6.58 2.06
C TYR A 89 -13.90 -7.88 1.56
N TYR A 90 -14.71 -8.50 2.39
CA TYR A 90 -15.45 -9.68 2.03
C TYR A 90 -16.85 -9.70 2.65
N GLY A 91 -17.69 -10.54 2.11
CA GLY A 91 -19.00 -10.87 2.62
C GLY A 91 -19.46 -12.21 2.05
N TYR A 92 -20.65 -12.63 2.41
CA TYR A 92 -21.28 -13.83 1.88
C TYR A 92 -22.56 -13.45 1.18
N ASP A 93 -22.76 -13.93 -0.03
CA ASP A 93 -23.99 -13.70 -0.77
C ASP A 93 -25.15 -14.57 -0.22
N LYS A 94 -26.33 -14.45 -0.85
CA LYS A 94 -27.52 -15.22 -0.48
C LYS A 94 -27.36 -16.74 -0.60
N ASP A 95 -26.43 -17.20 -1.40
CA ASP A 95 -26.12 -18.62 -1.62
C ASP A 95 -24.94 -19.08 -0.73
N HIS A 96 -24.53 -18.24 0.25
CA HIS A 96 -23.40 -18.45 1.14
C HIS A 96 -22.04 -18.54 0.45
N ALA A 97 -21.94 -18.09 -0.80
CA ALA A 97 -20.67 -17.96 -1.48
C ALA A 97 -19.92 -16.71 -0.98
N ILE A 98 -18.63 -16.85 -0.69
CA ILE A 98 -17.81 -15.71 -0.28
C ILE A 98 -17.52 -14.83 -1.50
N ILE A 99 -17.65 -13.51 -1.29
CA ILE A 99 -17.39 -12.48 -2.29
C ILE A 99 -16.37 -11.49 -1.76
N PHE A 100 -15.54 -10.93 -2.64
CA PHE A 100 -14.45 -9.99 -2.27
C PHE A 100 -14.53 -8.71 -3.08
N ALA A 101 -14.08 -7.61 -2.48
CA ALA A 101 -13.88 -6.35 -3.17
C ALA A 101 -12.78 -5.52 -2.49
N SER A 102 -12.10 -4.67 -3.25
CA SER A 102 -11.18 -3.68 -2.71
C SER A 102 -11.90 -2.55 -1.97
N GLU A 103 -13.17 -2.31 -2.29
CA GLU A 103 -13.96 -1.24 -1.68
C GLU A 103 -15.29 -1.78 -1.15
N PRO A 104 -15.70 -1.42 0.08
CA PRO A 104 -16.92 -1.96 0.70
C PRO A 104 -18.19 -1.61 -0.09
N LYS A 105 -18.22 -0.46 -0.76
CA LYS A 105 -19.38 -0.04 -1.58
C LYS A 105 -19.72 -1.02 -2.70
N ASN A 106 -18.72 -1.77 -3.22
CA ASN A 106 -18.92 -2.75 -4.28
C ASN A 106 -19.60 -4.04 -3.79
N LEU A 107 -19.66 -4.23 -2.47
CA LEU A 107 -20.36 -5.36 -1.86
C LEU A 107 -21.78 -4.99 -1.39
N THR A 108 -22.16 -3.71 -1.43
CA THR A 108 -23.46 -3.23 -1.00
C THR A 108 -24.57 -3.82 -1.89
N GLY A 109 -25.57 -4.43 -1.26
CA GLY A 109 -26.67 -5.10 -1.96
C GLY A 109 -26.36 -6.53 -2.44
N LEU A 110 -25.10 -6.99 -2.31
CA LEU A 110 -24.67 -8.35 -2.59
C LEU A 110 -24.55 -9.20 -1.32
N THR A 111 -24.33 -8.56 -0.17
CA THR A 111 -24.24 -9.21 1.13
C THR A 111 -24.86 -8.34 2.21
N ASP A 112 -25.40 -8.98 3.25
CA ASP A 112 -25.96 -8.28 4.41
C ASP A 112 -24.88 -7.78 5.38
N ARG A 113 -23.68 -8.35 5.29
CA ARG A 113 -22.57 -8.01 6.19
C ARG A 113 -21.25 -7.90 5.43
N ILE A 114 -20.70 -6.68 5.40
CA ILE A 114 -19.41 -6.39 4.82
C ILE A 114 -18.36 -6.37 5.94
N MET A 115 -17.30 -7.13 5.77
CA MET A 115 -16.22 -7.26 6.75
C MET A 115 -14.86 -6.95 6.11
N PRO A 116 -13.93 -6.28 6.81
CA PRO A 116 -12.56 -6.14 6.35
C PRO A 116 -11.88 -7.52 6.36
N PHE A 117 -11.13 -7.81 5.29
CA PHE A 117 -10.30 -9.01 5.25
C PHE A 117 -9.15 -8.86 6.26
N PRO A 118 -8.90 -9.84 7.15
CA PRO A 118 -7.90 -9.70 8.19
C PRO A 118 -6.49 -9.57 7.59
N PRO A 119 -5.68 -8.59 8.05
CA PRO A 119 -4.28 -8.46 7.65
C PRO A 119 -3.46 -9.70 7.98
N GLY A 120 -2.44 -10.00 7.17
CA GLY A 120 -1.55 -11.14 7.40
C GLY A 120 -2.22 -12.50 7.29
N HIS A 121 -3.36 -12.57 6.60
CA HIS A 121 -4.10 -13.82 6.38
C HIS A 121 -4.27 -14.11 4.89
N TYR A 122 -4.44 -15.39 4.62
CA TYR A 122 -5.06 -15.83 3.38
C TYR A 122 -6.31 -16.67 3.66
N TYR A 123 -7.25 -16.63 2.71
CA TYR A 123 -8.45 -17.47 2.72
C TYR A 123 -8.27 -18.60 1.71
N LYS A 124 -8.52 -19.82 2.14
CA LYS A 124 -8.51 -21.01 1.29
C LYS A 124 -9.49 -22.05 1.86
N LYS A 125 -10.30 -22.66 1.02
CA LYS A 125 -11.23 -23.77 1.39
C LYS A 125 -12.11 -23.44 2.60
N GLY A 126 -12.69 -22.25 2.65
CA GLY A 126 -13.59 -21.84 3.73
C GLY A 126 -12.90 -21.36 5.01
N GLN A 127 -11.58 -21.27 5.04
CA GLN A 127 -10.82 -20.92 6.23
C GLN A 127 -9.92 -19.70 6.02
N PHE A 128 -9.88 -18.83 7.04
CA PHE A 128 -8.87 -17.77 7.15
C PHE A 128 -7.67 -18.32 7.91
N ILE A 129 -6.51 -18.29 7.29
CA ILE A 129 -5.26 -18.82 7.82
C ILE A 129 -4.27 -17.66 8.00
N CYS A 130 -3.80 -17.47 9.23
CA CYS A 130 -2.79 -16.46 9.54
C CYS A 130 -1.42 -16.94 9.07
N TYR A 131 -0.77 -16.20 8.17
CA TYR A 131 0.60 -16.46 7.74
C TYR A 131 1.60 -15.49 8.37
N CYS A 132 1.13 -14.31 8.82
CA CYS A 132 1.97 -13.32 9.49
C CYS A 132 1.13 -12.49 10.48
N ASP A 133 1.50 -12.54 11.75
CA ASP A 133 0.92 -11.69 12.80
C ASP A 133 2.00 -10.72 13.30
N ILE A 134 1.94 -9.46 12.86
CA ILE A 134 2.91 -8.42 13.23
C ILE A 134 2.79 -8.00 14.71
N ALA A 135 1.67 -8.27 15.37
CA ALA A 135 1.47 -7.97 16.78
C ALA A 135 2.13 -9.02 17.69
N LYS A 136 2.47 -10.20 17.15
CA LYS A 136 3.10 -11.27 17.91
C LYS A 136 4.60 -11.01 18.04
N VAL A 137 5.04 -10.78 19.28
CA VAL A 137 6.47 -10.64 19.57
C VAL A 137 7.12 -12.01 19.57
N HIS A 138 7.95 -12.30 18.57
CA HIS A 138 8.71 -13.55 18.47
C HIS A 138 10.07 -13.49 19.16
N ARG A 139 10.64 -12.29 19.30
CA ARG A 139 11.96 -12.07 19.88
C ARG A 139 12.04 -10.71 20.55
N VAL A 140 12.56 -10.68 21.76
CA VAL A 140 12.94 -9.45 22.46
C VAL A 140 14.39 -9.13 22.12
N CYS A 141 14.67 -7.86 21.78
CA CYS A 141 16.00 -7.37 21.51
C CYS A 141 16.59 -6.75 22.80
N TYR A 142 17.84 -7.09 23.11
CA TYR A 142 18.59 -6.58 24.26
C TYR A 142 19.79 -5.72 23.82
N ASP A 143 19.72 -5.12 22.63
CA ASP A 143 20.73 -4.22 22.14
C ASP A 143 20.84 -2.98 23.05
N ASP A 144 22.03 -2.40 23.14
CA ASP A 144 22.19 -1.07 23.71
C ASP A 144 21.50 0.00 22.82
N LEU A 145 21.38 1.22 23.35
CA LEU A 145 20.68 2.31 22.67
C LEU A 145 21.31 2.65 21.31
N GLU A 146 22.62 2.71 21.25
CA GLU A 146 23.36 3.09 20.03
C GLU A 146 23.13 2.06 18.91
N THR A 147 23.29 0.79 19.25
CA THR A 147 23.02 -0.33 18.32
C THR A 147 21.55 -0.36 17.87
N ALA A 148 20.61 -0.13 18.80
CA ALA A 148 19.17 -0.08 18.46
C ALA A 148 18.86 1.08 17.50
N CYS A 149 19.38 2.29 17.78
CA CYS A 149 19.22 3.46 16.91
C CYS A 149 19.82 3.21 15.52
N GLY A 150 21.02 2.62 15.44
CA GLY A 150 21.63 2.26 14.15
C GLY A 150 20.76 1.31 13.33
N LYS A 151 20.25 0.25 13.94
CA LYS A 151 19.35 -0.69 13.27
C LYS A 151 18.03 -0.07 12.81
N ILE A 152 17.45 0.86 13.61
CA ILE A 152 16.24 1.60 13.22
C ILE A 152 16.54 2.50 12.03
N HIS A 153 17.65 3.27 12.09
CA HIS A 153 18.09 4.11 10.99
C HIS A 153 18.23 3.33 9.69
N ASP A 154 18.98 2.22 9.70
CA ASP A 154 19.24 1.43 8.51
C ASP A 154 17.96 0.84 7.91
N LYS A 155 17.04 0.36 8.77
CA LYS A 155 15.73 -0.15 8.31
C LYS A 155 14.86 0.95 7.73
N LEU A 156 14.86 2.13 8.32
CA LEU A 156 14.08 3.28 7.83
C LEU A 156 14.62 3.74 6.48
N VAL A 157 15.94 3.90 6.34
CA VAL A 157 16.58 4.26 5.07
C VAL A 157 16.26 3.24 3.99
N ALA A 158 16.48 1.95 4.25
CA ALA A 158 16.16 0.88 3.30
C ALA A 158 14.67 0.83 2.95
N GLY A 159 13.79 1.10 3.92
CA GLY A 159 12.35 1.17 3.73
C GLY A 159 11.92 2.31 2.81
N VAL A 160 12.56 3.47 2.88
CA VAL A 160 12.31 4.59 1.95
C VAL A 160 12.89 4.28 0.58
N GLU A 161 14.17 3.85 0.51
CA GLU A 161 14.87 3.58 -0.75
C GLU A 161 14.09 2.63 -1.67
N LYS A 162 13.60 1.53 -1.14
CA LYS A 162 12.84 0.56 -1.94
C LYS A 162 11.53 1.10 -2.51
N ARG A 163 10.97 2.17 -1.91
CA ARG A 163 9.73 2.84 -2.37
C ARG A 163 9.98 4.00 -3.32
N LEU A 164 11.24 4.32 -3.60
CA LEU A 164 11.61 5.31 -4.63
C LEU A 164 11.61 4.71 -6.05
N ILE A 165 11.54 3.38 -6.15
CA ILE A 165 11.45 2.67 -7.44
C ILE A 165 10.03 2.83 -7.94
N ALA A 166 9.84 3.66 -8.97
CA ALA A 166 8.55 3.93 -9.60
C ALA A 166 8.74 4.23 -11.08
N ASP A 167 7.78 3.86 -11.90
CA ASP A 167 7.69 4.17 -13.32
C ASP A 167 7.03 5.55 -13.58
N ALA A 168 6.38 6.12 -12.54
CA ALA A 168 5.79 7.45 -12.54
C ALA A 168 6.63 8.43 -11.72
N LYS A 169 6.40 9.73 -11.92
CA LYS A 169 7.02 10.78 -11.11
C LYS A 169 6.55 10.69 -9.66
N VAL A 170 7.50 10.65 -8.73
CA VAL A 170 7.22 10.58 -7.31
C VAL A 170 7.16 11.98 -6.70
N GLY A 171 6.10 12.25 -5.95
CA GLY A 171 5.92 13.44 -5.13
C GLY A 171 5.74 13.06 -3.66
N PHE A 172 6.09 13.95 -2.76
CA PHE A 172 6.08 13.69 -1.32
C PHE A 172 5.14 14.67 -0.61
N LEU A 173 4.32 14.13 0.28
CA LEU A 173 3.52 14.97 1.17
C LEU A 173 4.35 15.32 2.41
N LEU A 174 4.51 16.61 2.65
CA LEU A 174 5.36 17.14 3.71
C LEU A 174 4.51 18.00 4.67
N SER A 175 4.23 17.47 5.86
CA SER A 175 3.48 18.20 6.89
C SER A 175 4.36 18.97 7.88
N GLY A 176 5.67 18.82 7.78
CA GLY A 176 6.62 19.37 8.78
C GLY A 176 6.68 18.57 10.08
N GLY A 177 5.86 17.51 10.24
CA GLY A 177 5.97 16.55 11.33
C GLY A 177 7.18 15.63 11.19
N LEU A 178 7.60 14.97 12.27
CA LEU A 178 8.81 14.13 12.32
C LEU A 178 8.83 13.08 11.21
N ASP A 179 7.75 12.32 11.04
CA ASP A 179 7.71 11.17 10.13
C ASP A 179 7.85 11.60 8.66
N SER A 180 7.03 12.57 8.23
CA SER A 180 7.08 13.08 6.86
C SER A 180 8.42 13.76 6.55
N SER A 181 8.98 14.48 7.53
CA SER A 181 10.27 15.14 7.39
C SER A 181 11.42 14.15 7.24
N LEU A 182 11.43 13.05 8.02
CA LEU A 182 12.44 12.00 7.90
C LEU A 182 12.36 11.29 6.54
N VAL A 183 11.16 10.93 6.08
CA VAL A 183 10.97 10.31 4.77
C VAL A 183 11.46 11.22 3.65
N CYS A 184 11.07 12.53 3.66
CA CYS A 184 11.51 13.49 2.67
C CYS A 184 13.02 13.73 2.72
N ALA A 185 13.63 13.81 3.91
CA ALA A 185 15.06 14.00 4.06
C ALA A 185 15.88 12.81 3.55
N ILE A 186 15.42 11.59 3.78
CA ILE A 186 16.04 10.38 3.24
C ILE A 186 15.90 10.36 1.71
N ALA A 187 14.71 10.63 1.18
CA ALA A 187 14.46 10.68 -0.25
C ALA A 187 15.32 11.73 -0.95
N ALA A 188 15.43 12.95 -0.38
CA ALA A 188 16.27 14.03 -0.90
C ALA A 188 17.75 13.63 -0.96
N LYS A 189 18.26 12.93 0.06
CA LYS A 189 19.66 12.43 0.07
C LYS A 189 19.94 11.36 -0.98
N LYS A 190 18.90 10.65 -1.44
CA LYS A 190 19.01 9.56 -2.44
C LYS A 190 18.67 10.02 -3.86
N SER A 191 18.06 11.18 -4.01
CA SER A 191 17.77 11.79 -5.30
C SER A 191 18.96 12.61 -5.82
N SER A 192 19.16 12.57 -7.14
CA SER A 192 20.13 13.43 -7.84
C SER A 192 19.60 14.84 -8.13
N GLU A 193 18.28 15.02 -8.04
CA GLU A 193 17.60 16.28 -8.27
C GLU A 193 16.71 16.63 -7.07
N PRO A 194 16.33 17.92 -6.90
CA PRO A 194 15.38 18.31 -5.87
C PRO A 194 14.09 17.50 -5.96
N ILE A 195 13.69 16.87 -4.84
CA ILE A 195 12.42 16.14 -4.78
C ILE A 195 11.26 17.14 -4.74
N LYS A 196 10.11 16.74 -5.30
CA LYS A 196 8.89 17.54 -5.22
C LYS A 196 8.16 17.26 -3.92
N THR A 197 7.90 18.30 -3.14
CA THR A 197 7.17 18.21 -1.87
C THR A 197 5.92 19.07 -1.88
N PHE A 198 4.87 18.61 -1.22
CA PHE A 198 3.57 19.27 -1.20
C PHE A 198 3.05 19.35 0.23
N ALA A 199 2.50 20.49 0.61
CA ALA A 199 1.82 20.71 1.88
C ALA A 199 0.48 21.39 1.66
N ILE A 200 -0.46 21.26 2.62
CA ILE A 200 -1.76 21.90 2.55
C ILE A 200 -2.11 22.56 3.89
N GLY A 201 -2.73 23.72 3.83
CA GLY A 201 -3.19 24.47 5.00
C GLY A 201 -4.39 25.35 4.70
N MET A 202 -5.05 25.87 5.73
CA MET A 202 -6.20 26.78 5.56
C MET A 202 -5.81 28.25 5.43
N SER A 203 -4.57 28.60 5.77
CA SER A 203 -4.02 29.96 5.67
C SER A 203 -2.50 29.92 5.57
N GLU A 204 -1.88 31.01 5.12
CA GLU A 204 -0.41 31.15 5.08
C GLU A 204 0.24 30.99 6.47
N ASP A 205 -0.48 31.33 7.53
CA ASP A 205 -0.01 31.24 8.91
C ASP A 205 -0.29 29.87 9.54
N ALA A 206 -0.80 28.89 8.77
CA ALA A 206 -1.02 27.55 9.29
C ALA A 206 0.30 26.96 9.81
N ILE A 207 0.29 26.47 11.04
CA ILE A 207 1.50 26.00 11.73
C ILE A 207 2.18 24.86 10.96
N ASP A 208 1.40 23.99 10.35
CA ASP A 208 1.92 22.86 9.54
C ASP A 208 2.64 23.36 8.29
N LEU A 209 2.11 24.39 7.59
CA LEU A 209 2.79 24.98 6.43
C LEU A 209 4.10 25.66 6.82
N LYS A 210 4.14 26.33 7.98
CA LYS A 210 5.37 26.95 8.49
C LYS A 210 6.47 25.91 8.69
N TYR A 211 6.16 24.78 9.33
CA TYR A 211 7.16 23.73 9.56
C TYR A 211 7.49 22.96 8.28
N ALA A 212 6.52 22.72 7.42
CA ALA A 212 6.75 22.10 6.11
C ALA A 212 7.75 22.93 5.28
N ARG A 213 7.57 24.26 5.23
CA ARG A 213 8.48 25.19 4.53
C ARG A 213 9.90 25.13 5.11
N GLN A 214 10.04 25.15 6.43
CA GLN A 214 11.37 25.06 7.06
C GLN A 214 12.09 23.75 6.69
N VAL A 215 11.38 22.62 6.66
CA VAL A 215 11.95 21.35 6.24
C VAL A 215 12.28 21.36 4.76
N ALA A 216 11.38 21.89 3.92
CA ALA A 216 11.57 21.99 2.47
C ALA A 216 12.82 22.80 2.12
N ASP A 217 13.01 23.95 2.78
CA ASP A 217 14.20 24.79 2.64
C ASP A 217 15.47 24.06 3.08
N TYR A 218 15.41 23.35 4.20
CA TYR A 218 16.54 22.59 4.74
C TYR A 218 17.00 21.46 3.82
N ILE A 219 16.05 20.73 3.20
CA ILE A 219 16.38 19.61 2.30
C ILE A 219 16.54 20.04 0.83
N GLY A 220 16.26 21.31 0.50
CA GLY A 220 16.36 21.87 -0.84
C GLY A 220 15.34 21.27 -1.82
N SER A 221 14.12 21.00 -1.37
CA SER A 221 13.06 20.44 -2.23
C SER A 221 12.35 21.52 -3.06
N ASP A 222 11.78 21.10 -4.20
CA ASP A 222 10.82 21.89 -4.98
C ASP A 222 9.46 21.81 -4.27
N HIS A 223 9.15 22.81 -3.42
CA HIS A 223 8.04 22.79 -2.49
C HIS A 223 6.84 23.58 -3.01
N THR A 224 5.67 22.96 -2.95
CA THR A 224 4.39 23.58 -3.30
C THR A 224 3.44 23.58 -2.12
N GLU A 225 2.93 24.73 -1.75
CA GLU A 225 1.89 24.90 -0.74
C GLU A 225 0.52 25.03 -1.39
N VAL A 226 -0.43 24.26 -0.91
CA VAL A 226 -1.83 24.28 -1.34
C VAL A 226 -2.66 24.91 -0.22
N TYR A 227 -3.51 25.86 -0.59
CA TYR A 227 -4.43 26.50 0.36
C TYR A 227 -5.83 25.98 0.14
N MET A 228 -6.50 25.61 1.22
CA MET A 228 -7.90 25.17 1.19
C MET A 228 -8.79 26.15 1.94
N THR A 229 -9.95 26.39 1.38
CA THR A 229 -10.98 27.23 2.01
C THR A 229 -12.02 26.35 2.75
N PRO A 230 -12.75 26.92 3.74
CA PRO A 230 -13.85 26.21 4.38
C PRO A 230 -14.91 25.70 3.38
N ASP A 231 -15.21 26.48 2.33
CA ASP A 231 -16.19 26.09 1.31
C ASP A 231 -15.69 24.89 0.48
N GLU A 232 -14.40 24.84 0.13
CA GLU A 232 -13.80 23.69 -0.55
C GLU A 232 -13.82 22.44 0.33
N VAL A 233 -13.52 22.58 1.61
CA VAL A 233 -13.62 21.48 2.60
C VAL A 233 -15.06 20.93 2.63
N LEU A 234 -16.06 21.78 2.78
CA LEU A 234 -17.46 21.37 2.86
C LEU A 234 -17.95 20.76 1.53
N SER A 235 -17.61 21.36 0.40
CA SER A 235 -18.01 20.87 -0.92
C SER A 235 -17.37 19.53 -1.30
N SER A 236 -16.17 19.24 -0.80
CA SER A 236 -15.45 17.98 -1.06
C SER A 236 -15.95 16.81 -0.22
N LEU A 237 -16.66 17.06 0.88
CA LEU A 237 -17.03 16.05 1.87
C LEU A 237 -17.77 14.84 1.26
N LYS A 238 -18.75 15.08 0.40
CA LYS A 238 -19.50 14.01 -0.27
C LYS A 238 -18.60 13.13 -1.12
N ASN A 239 -17.69 13.73 -1.88
CA ASN A 239 -16.75 13.00 -2.74
C ASN A 239 -15.77 12.16 -1.91
N VAL A 240 -15.25 12.74 -0.82
CA VAL A 240 -14.34 12.04 0.09
C VAL A 240 -15.02 10.83 0.71
N ILE A 241 -16.24 10.97 1.22
CA ILE A 241 -17.02 9.84 1.78
C ILE A 241 -17.24 8.75 0.72
N GLN A 242 -17.59 9.15 -0.51
CA GLN A 242 -17.82 8.21 -1.60
C GLN A 242 -16.54 7.46 -2.00
N LEU A 243 -15.40 8.16 -2.04
CA LEU A 243 -14.10 7.55 -2.38
C LEU A 243 -13.61 6.59 -1.29
N LEU A 244 -13.76 6.98 -0.02
CA LEU A 244 -13.32 6.17 1.11
C LEU A 244 -14.25 4.99 1.40
N GLY A 245 -15.53 5.11 1.07
CA GLY A 245 -16.54 4.10 1.41
C GLY A 245 -16.71 3.89 2.92
N THR A 246 -16.48 4.93 3.72
CA THR A 246 -16.59 4.88 5.19
C THR A 246 -17.41 6.06 5.74
N TYR A 247 -17.95 5.89 6.93
CA TYR A 247 -18.59 6.95 7.73
C TYR A 247 -17.80 7.27 9.01
N ASP A 248 -16.57 6.72 9.14
CA ASP A 248 -15.70 7.07 10.27
C ASP A 248 -15.25 8.53 10.18
N ILE A 249 -15.62 9.31 11.19
CA ILE A 249 -15.39 10.76 11.22
C ILE A 249 -13.89 11.08 11.19
N THR A 250 -13.07 10.31 11.89
CA THR A 250 -11.62 10.54 11.99
C THR A 250 -10.96 10.32 10.63
N THR A 251 -11.29 9.23 9.97
CA THR A 251 -10.80 8.92 8.61
C THR A 251 -11.23 9.99 7.61
N ILE A 252 -12.50 10.41 7.63
CA ILE A 252 -13.03 11.42 6.72
C ILE A 252 -12.29 12.76 6.91
N ARG A 253 -12.18 13.23 8.17
CA ARG A 253 -11.47 14.49 8.48
C ARG A 253 -10.03 14.50 7.99
N ALA A 254 -9.27 13.44 8.26
CA ALA A 254 -7.89 13.32 7.82
C ALA A 254 -7.77 13.28 6.29
N SER A 255 -8.75 12.68 5.61
CA SER A 255 -8.71 12.48 4.16
C SER A 255 -9.16 13.68 3.35
N ILE A 256 -9.87 14.67 3.92
CA ILE A 256 -10.28 15.87 3.18
C ILE A 256 -9.05 16.67 2.71
N GLY A 257 -8.12 16.96 3.61
CA GLY A 257 -6.88 17.65 3.25
C GLY A 257 -6.06 16.85 2.23
N MET A 258 -5.96 15.53 2.43
CA MET A 258 -5.30 14.62 1.48
C MET A 258 -5.95 14.67 0.09
N TYR A 259 -7.28 14.62 0.03
CA TYR A 259 -8.02 14.72 -1.23
C TYR A 259 -7.76 16.05 -1.95
N LEU A 260 -7.80 17.18 -1.22
CA LEU A 260 -7.60 18.50 -1.80
C LEU A 260 -6.17 18.72 -2.29
N VAL A 261 -5.15 18.27 -1.53
CA VAL A 261 -3.76 18.36 -1.98
C VAL A 261 -3.53 17.48 -3.21
N CYS A 262 -4.02 16.23 -3.22
CA CYS A 262 -3.90 15.34 -4.38
C CYS A 262 -4.65 15.85 -5.63
N LYS A 263 -5.71 16.63 -5.44
CA LYS A 263 -6.44 17.26 -6.56
C LYS A 263 -5.68 18.46 -7.14
N ALA A 264 -4.83 19.10 -6.37
CA ALA A 264 -4.06 20.27 -6.76
C ALA A 264 -2.72 19.91 -7.43
N ILE A 265 -2.22 18.68 -7.21
CA ILE A 265 -1.02 18.12 -7.85
C ILE A 265 -1.34 17.61 -9.26
#